data_a379958c00233fbf95baefce9bbc2ad2
#
_entry.id   a379958c00233fbf95baefce9bbc2ad2
#
_cell.length_a   1.000
_cell.length_b   1.000
_cell.length_c   1.000
_cell.angle_alpha   90.00
_cell.angle_beta   90.00
_cell.angle_gamma   90.00
#
_symmetry.space_group_name_H-M   'P 1'
#
loop_
_entity.id
_entity.type
_entity.pdbx_description
1 polymer ?
#
loop_
_entity_poly.entity_id
_entity_poly.type
_entity_poly.pdbx_seq_one_letter_code
_entity_poly.pdbx_strand_id
1 'polypeptide(L)'
;CIYDSRLSAFKQPFGAVAAGETVRFSIHLPKNLCVKSAHLVLCCDGESDRFFPMQLDECTMRYNCYSIHFVAQHPKLYFYYFGVTTEDGSTHVIHANESMRGELSVDTDRYWQLTVYDPKMKRPASLGNGILYQIFPDRFCNSGTSKKNVPADRTLRSDWGNLPVYLPNEEGEITNSDYFGGDLAGITQKLPYLQSLGVTCLYLNPIFEAHSNHRYNTADYRKIDPLLGTEEDF
;
A
#
# COMPACT_ATOMS: atom_id res chain seq x y z
N CYS A 1 12.79 -13.50 -19.68
CA CYS A 1 11.83 -12.57 -19.08
C CYS A 1 11.46 -11.52 -20.13
N ILE A 2 10.18 -11.34 -20.42
CA ILE A 2 9.69 -10.33 -21.37
C ILE A 2 9.78 -8.94 -20.73
N TYR A 3 9.38 -8.83 -19.46
CA TYR A 3 9.39 -7.61 -18.66
C TYR A 3 9.42 -7.92 -17.16
N ASP A 4 10.09 -7.09 -16.39
CA ASP A 4 10.04 -7.08 -14.91
C ASP A 4 10.34 -5.66 -14.44
N SER A 5 9.33 -4.97 -13.89
CA SER A 5 9.45 -3.56 -13.47
C SER A 5 10.46 -3.31 -12.35
N ARG A 6 10.92 -4.37 -11.68
CA ARG A 6 11.92 -4.31 -10.58
C ARG A 6 13.36 -4.29 -11.09
N LEU A 7 13.58 -4.61 -12.36
CA LEU A 7 14.91 -4.69 -12.96
C LEU A 7 15.18 -3.46 -13.83
N SER A 8 16.32 -2.82 -13.62
CA SER A 8 16.74 -1.60 -14.36
C SER A 8 16.86 -1.82 -15.86
N ALA A 9 17.07 -3.06 -16.31
CA ALA A 9 17.07 -3.42 -17.73
C ALA A 9 15.70 -3.13 -18.40
N PHE A 10 14.60 -3.21 -17.64
CA PHE A 10 13.24 -3.05 -18.15
C PHE A 10 12.59 -1.73 -17.76
N LYS A 11 12.84 -1.22 -16.55
CA LYS A 11 12.28 0.06 -16.08
C LYS A 11 13.32 0.85 -15.31
N GLN A 12 13.55 2.10 -15.68
CA GLN A 12 14.46 3.02 -14.99
C GLN A 12 13.94 4.46 -15.05
N PRO A 13 13.87 5.16 -13.88
CA PRO A 13 14.21 4.67 -12.54
C PRO A 13 13.19 3.66 -11.99
N PHE A 14 13.60 2.93 -10.97
CA PHE A 14 12.70 2.07 -10.19
C PHE A 14 11.75 2.90 -9.31
N GLY A 15 10.53 2.40 -9.09
CA GLY A 15 9.58 3.02 -8.16
C GLY A 15 8.85 4.24 -8.75
N ALA A 16 8.50 5.18 -7.86
CA ALA A 16 7.85 6.43 -8.20
C ALA A 16 8.82 7.43 -8.82
N VAL A 17 8.30 8.32 -9.66
CA VAL A 17 9.09 9.35 -10.36
C VAL A 17 8.49 10.73 -10.13
N ALA A 18 9.30 11.77 -10.23
CA ALA A 18 8.82 13.15 -10.19
C ALA A 18 8.13 13.53 -11.50
N ALA A 19 7.13 14.41 -11.45
CA ALA A 19 6.56 15.02 -12.64
C ALA A 19 7.66 15.77 -13.41
N GLY A 20 7.73 15.53 -14.74
CA GLY A 20 8.78 16.03 -15.63
C GLY A 20 10.01 15.13 -15.75
N GLU A 21 10.11 14.09 -14.94
CA GLU A 21 11.20 13.11 -15.02
C GLU A 21 10.96 12.09 -16.14
N THR A 22 12.06 11.65 -16.77
CA THR A 22 12.01 10.65 -17.83
C THR A 22 12.07 9.25 -17.25
N VAL A 23 11.16 8.38 -17.68
CA VAL A 23 11.16 6.95 -17.39
C VAL A 23 11.48 6.18 -18.65
N ARG A 24 12.51 5.35 -18.62
CA ARG A 24 12.78 4.39 -19.68
C ARG A 24 12.02 3.11 -19.39
N PHE A 25 11.24 2.66 -20.35
CA PHE A 25 10.66 1.32 -20.39
C PHE A 25 11.30 0.52 -21.51
N SER A 26 11.53 -0.77 -21.29
CA SER A 26 12.04 -1.70 -22.29
C SER A 26 11.36 -3.06 -22.14
N ILE A 27 11.02 -3.69 -23.27
CA ILE A 27 10.49 -5.05 -23.32
C ILE A 27 11.35 -5.90 -24.23
N HIS A 28 11.53 -7.17 -23.90
CA HIS A 28 12.35 -8.12 -24.65
C HIS A 28 11.44 -9.19 -25.25
N LEU A 29 11.19 -9.11 -26.55
CA LEU A 29 10.27 -9.98 -27.25
C LEU A 29 11.02 -11.05 -28.05
N PRO A 30 10.62 -12.33 -27.96
CA PRO A 30 11.21 -13.39 -28.76
C PRO A 30 11.10 -13.07 -30.27
N LYS A 31 12.15 -13.32 -31.04
CA LYS A 31 12.16 -13.03 -32.50
C LYS A 31 11.12 -13.80 -33.30
N ASN A 32 10.80 -15.02 -32.82
CA ASN A 32 9.77 -15.85 -33.46
C ASN A 32 8.34 -15.29 -33.29
N LEU A 33 8.14 -14.27 -32.47
CA LEU A 33 6.85 -13.56 -32.37
C LEU A 33 6.61 -12.65 -33.59
N CYS A 34 7.62 -12.36 -34.41
CA CYS A 34 7.52 -11.55 -35.65
C CYS A 34 6.79 -10.22 -35.38
N VAL A 35 7.29 -9.42 -34.46
CA VAL A 35 6.65 -8.17 -34.02
C VAL A 35 6.83 -7.07 -35.03
N LYS A 36 5.72 -6.48 -35.49
CA LYS A 36 5.65 -5.31 -36.37
C LYS A 36 5.75 -4.00 -35.59
N SER A 37 5.04 -3.90 -34.44
CA SER A 37 5.06 -2.70 -33.61
C SER A 37 4.79 -3.04 -32.14
N ALA A 38 5.34 -2.21 -31.23
CA ALA A 38 5.10 -2.28 -29.81
C ALA A 38 4.75 -0.89 -29.27
N HIS A 39 3.89 -0.83 -28.26
CA HIS A 39 3.43 0.40 -27.64
C HIS A 39 3.44 0.26 -26.10
N LEU A 40 3.86 1.30 -25.41
CA LEU A 40 3.51 1.52 -24.00
C LEU A 40 2.09 2.06 -23.97
N VAL A 41 1.21 1.43 -23.21
CA VAL A 41 -0.18 1.88 -23.01
C VAL A 41 -0.34 2.37 -21.60
N LEU A 42 -0.79 3.60 -21.42
CA LEU A 42 -1.09 4.21 -20.13
C LEU A 42 -2.58 4.32 -19.93
N CYS A 43 -3.03 3.84 -18.79
CA CYS A 43 -4.42 3.89 -18.31
C CYS A 43 -4.51 4.80 -17.10
N CYS A 44 -5.61 5.53 -16.99
CA CYS A 44 -5.96 6.32 -15.82
C CYS A 44 -7.46 6.21 -15.60
N ASP A 45 -7.89 6.19 -14.34
CA ASP A 45 -9.29 6.17 -14.01
C ASP A 45 -10.04 7.35 -14.65
N GLY A 46 -11.11 7.05 -15.38
CA GLY A 46 -11.95 8.04 -16.05
C GLY A 46 -11.37 8.66 -17.33
N GLU A 47 -10.23 8.17 -17.83
CA GLU A 47 -9.61 8.60 -19.08
C GLU A 47 -9.51 7.45 -20.09
N SER A 48 -9.47 7.77 -21.36
CA SER A 48 -9.17 6.79 -22.42
C SER A 48 -7.69 6.39 -22.40
N ASP A 49 -7.40 5.14 -22.75
CA ASP A 49 -6.06 4.63 -22.88
C ASP A 49 -5.24 5.45 -23.86
N ARG A 50 -3.99 5.73 -23.50
CA ARG A 50 -3.03 6.46 -24.35
C ARG A 50 -1.91 5.55 -24.80
N PHE A 51 -1.67 5.52 -26.10
CA PHE A 51 -0.70 4.65 -26.76
C PHE A 51 0.55 5.44 -27.15
N PHE A 52 1.70 4.95 -26.73
CA PHE A 52 3.00 5.56 -27.02
C PHE A 52 3.87 4.54 -27.77
N PRO A 53 4.28 4.82 -29.03
CA PRO A 53 5.07 3.88 -29.80
C PRO A 53 6.45 3.66 -29.17
N MET A 54 6.84 2.40 -29.10
CA MET A 54 8.19 1.99 -28.69
C MET A 54 9.06 1.79 -29.92
N GLN A 55 10.34 2.08 -29.77
CA GLN A 55 11.33 1.91 -30.84
C GLN A 55 12.11 0.62 -30.66
N LEU A 56 12.45 -0.03 -31.73
CA LEU A 56 13.38 -1.15 -31.73
C LEU A 56 14.76 -0.59 -31.39
N ASP A 57 15.25 -0.92 -30.19
CA ASP A 57 16.47 -0.37 -29.60
C ASP A 57 17.67 -1.28 -29.92
N GLU A 58 17.54 -2.55 -29.61
CA GLU A 58 18.58 -3.55 -29.80
C GLU A 58 18.02 -4.90 -30.23
N CYS A 59 18.79 -5.65 -30.98
CA CYS A 59 18.50 -7.02 -31.37
C CYS A 59 19.61 -7.94 -30.86
N THR A 60 19.23 -8.91 -30.03
CA THR A 60 20.11 -10.04 -29.68
C THR A 60 19.87 -11.23 -30.61
N MET A 61 20.59 -12.33 -30.42
CA MET A 61 20.33 -13.55 -31.20
C MET A 61 18.92 -14.12 -30.95
N ARG A 62 18.31 -13.92 -29.77
CA ARG A 62 17.03 -14.52 -29.37
C ARG A 62 15.87 -13.53 -29.24
N TYR A 63 16.16 -12.24 -29.00
CA TYR A 63 15.17 -11.24 -28.66
C TYR A 63 15.34 -9.97 -29.48
N ASN A 64 14.23 -9.31 -29.74
CA ASN A 64 14.14 -7.93 -30.14
C ASN A 64 13.80 -7.10 -28.88
N CYS A 65 14.56 -6.04 -28.62
CA CYS A 65 14.36 -5.15 -27.49
C CYS A 65 13.67 -3.87 -27.97
N TYR A 66 12.49 -3.60 -27.48
CA TYR A 66 11.77 -2.36 -27.76
C TYR A 66 11.83 -1.45 -26.54
N SER A 67 12.14 -0.19 -26.75
CA SER A 67 12.20 0.78 -25.65
C SER A 67 11.51 2.10 -25.95
N ILE A 68 11.21 2.83 -24.89
CA ILE A 68 10.68 4.19 -24.93
C ILE A 68 11.20 4.99 -23.75
N HIS A 69 11.53 6.26 -24.00
CA HIS A 69 11.78 7.28 -22.98
C HIS A 69 10.49 8.11 -22.82
N PHE A 70 9.74 7.83 -21.75
CA PHE A 70 8.47 8.47 -21.46
C PHE A 70 8.66 9.56 -20.40
N VAL A 71 8.13 10.77 -20.66
CA VAL A 71 8.13 11.87 -19.69
C VAL A 71 6.74 12.02 -19.10
N ALA A 72 6.61 11.71 -17.80
CA ALA A 72 5.36 11.85 -17.06
C ALA A 72 5.18 13.31 -16.63
N GLN A 73 4.32 14.07 -17.33
CA GLN A 73 4.17 15.52 -17.13
C GLN A 73 3.36 15.89 -15.85
N HIS A 74 2.41 15.07 -15.46
CA HIS A 74 1.46 15.41 -14.39
C HIS A 74 1.54 14.45 -13.23
N PRO A 75 1.55 14.96 -11.98
CA PRO A 75 1.43 14.12 -10.78
C PRO A 75 0.12 13.33 -10.84
N LYS A 76 0.22 12.03 -10.87
CA LYS A 76 -0.92 11.13 -10.99
C LYS A 76 -0.52 9.69 -10.71
N LEU A 77 -1.50 8.86 -10.40
CA LEU A 77 -1.37 7.42 -10.42
C LEU A 77 -1.75 6.93 -11.81
N TYR A 78 -0.76 6.39 -12.55
CA TYR A 78 -0.96 5.75 -13.83
C TYR A 78 -0.89 4.24 -13.66
N PHE A 79 -1.65 3.54 -14.48
CA PHE A 79 -1.48 2.11 -14.72
C PHE A 79 -0.96 1.91 -16.13
N TYR A 80 -0.21 0.85 -16.38
CA TYR A 80 0.34 0.60 -17.70
C TYR A 80 0.48 -0.89 -18.03
N TYR A 81 0.45 -1.16 -19.30
CA TYR A 81 0.78 -2.43 -19.94
C TYR A 81 1.44 -2.15 -21.28
N PHE A 82 1.78 -3.19 -22.05
CA PHE A 82 2.33 -3.01 -23.39
C PHE A 82 1.44 -3.70 -24.41
N GLY A 83 1.15 -3.01 -25.52
CA GLY A 83 0.48 -3.56 -26.68
C GLY A 83 1.51 -3.97 -27.74
N VAL A 84 1.29 -5.09 -28.40
CA VAL A 84 2.15 -5.64 -29.45
C VAL A 84 1.30 -6.04 -30.64
N THR A 85 1.72 -5.64 -31.84
CA THR A 85 1.13 -6.08 -33.11
C THR A 85 2.18 -6.88 -33.87
N THR A 86 1.81 -8.06 -34.35
CA THR A 86 2.67 -8.95 -35.13
C THR A 86 2.53 -8.70 -36.63
N GLU A 87 3.44 -9.24 -37.45
CA GLU A 87 3.45 -9.04 -38.89
C GLU A 87 2.19 -9.59 -39.60
N ASP A 88 1.56 -10.61 -39.05
CA ASP A 88 0.29 -11.16 -39.55
C ASP A 88 -0.94 -10.32 -39.16
N GLY A 89 -0.75 -9.24 -38.42
CA GLY A 89 -1.79 -8.32 -37.95
C GLY A 89 -2.45 -8.72 -36.62
N SER A 90 -2.02 -9.81 -35.99
CA SER A 90 -2.52 -10.20 -34.68
C SER A 90 -2.09 -9.20 -33.61
N THR A 91 -2.95 -8.95 -32.62
CA THR A 91 -2.67 -8.06 -31.49
C THR A 91 -2.55 -8.86 -30.21
N HIS A 92 -1.56 -8.50 -29.39
CA HIS A 92 -1.29 -9.09 -28.09
C HIS A 92 -1.03 -7.99 -27.09
N VAL A 93 -1.20 -8.32 -25.81
CA VAL A 93 -0.83 -7.49 -24.68
C VAL A 93 0.24 -8.18 -23.85
N ILE A 94 1.12 -7.38 -23.24
CA ILE A 94 2.02 -7.85 -22.19
C ILE A 94 1.55 -7.19 -20.92
N HIS A 95 1.09 -7.99 -19.99
CA HIS A 95 0.52 -7.58 -18.70
C HIS A 95 1.26 -8.20 -17.52
N ALA A 96 0.95 -7.74 -16.31
CA ALA A 96 1.53 -8.27 -15.08
C ALA A 96 0.91 -9.63 -14.74
N ASN A 97 1.72 -10.68 -14.58
CA ASN A 97 1.26 -11.92 -13.96
C ASN A 97 1.27 -11.82 -12.42
N GLU A 98 0.93 -12.89 -11.70
CA GLU A 98 0.89 -12.93 -10.23
C GLU A 98 2.24 -12.60 -9.58
N SER A 99 3.35 -12.85 -10.25
CA SER A 99 4.69 -12.48 -9.79
C SER A 99 5.14 -11.09 -10.25
N MET A 100 4.23 -10.28 -10.81
CA MET A 100 4.50 -8.94 -11.37
C MET A 100 5.50 -8.95 -12.54
N ARG A 101 5.64 -10.09 -13.23
CA ARG A 101 6.44 -10.23 -14.45
C ARG A 101 5.55 -10.14 -15.68
N GLY A 102 6.15 -9.74 -16.80
CA GLY A 102 5.45 -9.64 -18.07
C GLY A 102 5.09 -11.00 -18.66
N GLU A 103 3.82 -11.16 -18.97
CA GLU A 103 3.24 -12.31 -19.65
C GLU A 103 2.49 -11.85 -20.91
N LEU A 104 2.61 -12.62 -21.99
CA LEU A 104 1.92 -12.35 -23.25
C LEU A 104 0.53 -12.95 -23.23
N SER A 105 -0.48 -12.15 -23.57
CA SER A 105 -1.89 -12.56 -23.61
C SER A 105 -2.62 -11.89 -24.77
N VAL A 106 -3.88 -12.20 -24.97
CA VAL A 106 -4.78 -11.53 -25.94
C VAL A 106 -5.56 -10.40 -25.32
N ASP A 107 -5.68 -10.37 -24.00
CA ASP A 107 -6.40 -9.37 -23.21
C ASP A 107 -5.74 -9.17 -21.85
N THR A 108 -6.12 -8.11 -21.10
CA THR A 108 -5.57 -7.84 -19.79
C THR A 108 -6.58 -7.23 -18.81
N ASP A 109 -6.55 -7.73 -17.59
CA ASP A 109 -7.17 -7.17 -16.39
C ASP A 109 -6.11 -6.78 -15.33
N ARG A 110 -4.82 -6.93 -15.64
CA ARG A 110 -3.69 -6.75 -14.72
C ARG A 110 -2.69 -5.77 -15.29
N TYR A 111 -2.36 -4.76 -14.50
CA TYR A 111 -1.51 -3.64 -14.89
C TYR A 111 -0.35 -3.47 -13.92
N TRP A 112 0.75 -2.86 -14.39
CA TRP A 112 1.74 -2.28 -13.49
C TRP A 112 1.33 -0.86 -13.14
N GLN A 113 1.78 -0.40 -12.00
CA GLN A 113 1.55 0.94 -11.51
C GLN A 113 2.78 1.84 -11.76
N LEU A 114 2.53 3.07 -12.20
CA LEU A 114 3.50 4.15 -12.26
C LEU A 114 2.98 5.32 -11.43
N THR A 115 3.57 5.54 -10.28
CA THR A 115 3.27 6.69 -9.41
C THR A 115 4.12 7.87 -9.85
N VAL A 116 3.48 8.96 -10.24
CA VAL A 116 4.13 10.24 -10.56
C VAL A 116 3.76 11.23 -9.46
N TYR A 117 4.77 11.75 -8.75
CA TYR A 117 4.55 12.69 -7.64
C TYR A 117 4.93 14.12 -8.01
N ASP A 118 4.34 15.10 -7.30
CA ASP A 118 4.75 16.51 -7.40
C ASP A 118 6.09 16.71 -6.70
N PRO A 119 7.17 17.10 -7.41
CA PRO A 119 8.47 17.34 -6.79
C PRO A 119 8.47 18.50 -5.79
N LYS A 120 7.44 19.37 -5.83
CA LYS A 120 7.27 20.48 -4.89
C LYS A 120 6.54 20.06 -3.60
N MET A 121 6.01 18.84 -3.53
CA MET A 121 5.31 18.35 -2.34
C MET A 121 6.25 18.33 -1.14
N LYS A 122 5.89 19.08 -0.11
CA LYS A 122 6.62 19.11 1.16
C LYS A 122 6.26 17.87 1.97
N ARG A 123 7.26 17.11 2.36
CA ARG A 123 7.12 16.00 3.30
C ARG A 123 7.50 16.47 4.70
N PRO A 124 6.69 16.21 5.75
CA PRO A 124 7.08 16.46 7.13
C PRO A 124 8.39 15.74 7.47
N ALA A 125 9.34 16.44 8.06
CA ALA A 125 10.64 15.87 8.43
C ALA A 125 10.48 14.68 9.41
N SER A 126 9.48 14.74 10.29
CA SER A 126 9.14 13.70 11.24
C SER A 126 8.76 12.35 10.59
N LEU A 127 8.16 12.38 9.38
CA LEU A 127 7.82 11.18 8.63
C LEU A 127 8.95 10.72 7.70
N GLY A 128 9.78 11.65 7.21
CA GLY A 128 10.82 11.36 6.24
C GLY A 128 12.06 10.66 6.81
N ASN A 129 12.39 10.93 8.07
CA ASN A 129 13.63 10.48 8.72
C ASN A 129 13.39 9.88 10.11
N GLY A 130 12.18 9.39 10.38
CA GLY A 130 11.81 8.88 11.68
C GLY A 130 11.21 7.47 11.64
N ILE A 131 10.83 7.02 12.81
CA ILE A 131 10.14 5.74 13.02
C ILE A 131 8.67 6.05 13.31
N LEU A 132 7.78 5.56 12.46
CA LEU A 132 6.35 5.49 12.74
C LEU A 132 6.07 4.23 13.53
N TYR A 133 5.56 4.36 14.75
CA TYR A 133 5.25 3.24 15.64
C TYR A 133 3.73 3.09 15.79
N GLN A 134 3.21 1.94 15.37
CA GLN A 134 1.79 1.64 15.49
C GLN A 134 1.48 1.08 16.88
N ILE A 135 0.42 1.59 17.51
CA ILE A 135 -0.05 1.15 18.84
C ILE A 135 -1.50 0.67 18.74
N PHE A 136 -1.76 -0.52 19.28
CA PHE A 136 -3.10 -0.98 19.62
C PHE A 136 -3.35 -0.60 21.10
N PRO A 137 -4.08 0.49 21.40
CA PRO A 137 -4.13 1.09 22.73
C PRO A 137 -4.57 0.11 23.83
N ASP A 138 -5.61 -0.66 23.58
CA ASP A 138 -6.13 -1.64 24.55
C ASP A 138 -5.07 -2.64 25.05
N ARG A 139 -4.02 -2.90 24.25
CA ARG A 139 -3.05 -3.98 24.48
C ARG A 139 -1.62 -3.49 24.63
N PHE A 140 -1.40 -2.20 24.73
CA PHE A 140 -0.06 -1.63 24.80
C PHE A 140 0.42 -1.38 26.24
N CYS A 141 -0.33 -0.63 27.02
CA CYS A 141 -0.02 -0.34 28.41
C CYS A 141 -1.27 0.06 29.18
N ASN A 142 -1.52 -0.62 30.30
CA ASN A 142 -2.56 -0.24 31.25
C ASN A 142 -1.94 0.69 32.31
N SER A 143 -2.48 1.92 32.44
CA SER A 143 -2.00 2.91 33.40
C SER A 143 -2.31 2.54 34.87
N GLY A 144 -3.17 1.56 35.10
CA GLY A 144 -3.73 1.24 36.43
C GLY A 144 -4.93 2.11 36.81
N THR A 145 -5.34 3.05 35.96
CA THR A 145 -6.54 3.87 36.20
C THR A 145 -7.80 3.00 36.14
N SER A 146 -8.63 3.11 37.16
CA SER A 146 -9.89 2.35 37.25
C SER A 146 -10.83 2.71 36.12
N LYS A 147 -11.25 1.71 35.35
CA LYS A 147 -12.21 1.89 34.25
C LYS A 147 -13.62 2.01 34.83
N LYS A 148 -14.24 3.15 34.62
CA LYS A 148 -15.62 3.42 35.06
C LYS A 148 -16.57 3.21 33.88
N ASN A 149 -17.82 2.79 34.23
CA ASN A 149 -18.88 2.65 33.21
C ASN A 149 -18.55 1.69 32.06
N VAL A 150 -17.89 0.56 32.37
CA VAL A 150 -17.67 -0.50 31.40
C VAL A 150 -19.04 -1.02 30.93
N PRO A 151 -19.35 -0.97 29.61
CA PRO A 151 -20.62 -1.52 29.11
C PRO A 151 -20.76 -3.00 29.46
N ALA A 152 -21.99 -3.46 29.70
CA ALA A 152 -22.27 -4.83 30.18
C ALA A 152 -21.91 -5.92 29.14
N ASP A 153 -21.83 -5.55 27.87
CA ASP A 153 -21.47 -6.42 26.77
C ASP A 153 -19.96 -6.52 26.53
N ARG A 154 -19.14 -5.91 27.36
CA ARG A 154 -17.68 -5.89 27.29
C ARG A 154 -17.05 -6.59 28.48
N THR A 155 -16.09 -7.46 28.20
CA THR A 155 -15.35 -8.17 29.25
C THR A 155 -13.99 -7.51 29.47
N LEU A 156 -13.84 -6.79 30.58
CA LEU A 156 -12.53 -6.27 30.98
C LEU A 156 -11.76 -7.40 31.70
N ARG A 157 -10.61 -7.74 31.11
CA ARG A 157 -9.76 -8.83 31.59
C ARG A 157 -8.86 -8.38 32.72
N SER A 158 -8.60 -9.31 33.66
CA SER A 158 -7.62 -9.11 34.75
C SER A 158 -6.29 -9.82 34.50
N ASP A 159 -6.17 -10.57 33.41
CA ASP A 159 -5.04 -11.45 33.07
C ASP A 159 -4.17 -10.84 31.95
N TRP A 160 -3.64 -9.65 32.21
CA TRP A 160 -2.72 -8.96 31.27
C TRP A 160 -1.56 -9.88 30.88
N GLY A 161 -1.33 -10.01 29.56
CA GLY A 161 -0.27 -10.86 28.99
C GLY A 161 -0.72 -12.26 28.57
N ASN A 162 -1.94 -12.67 28.87
CA ASN A 162 -2.52 -13.90 28.34
C ASN A 162 -3.04 -13.74 26.90
N LEU A 163 -3.37 -14.86 26.26
CA LEU A 163 -3.89 -14.88 24.90
C LEU A 163 -5.27 -14.21 24.82
N PRO A 164 -5.53 -13.40 23.78
CA PRO A 164 -6.86 -12.87 23.53
C PRO A 164 -7.84 -13.98 23.15
N VAL A 165 -9.14 -13.68 23.23
CA VAL A 165 -10.18 -14.55 22.67
C VAL A 165 -10.14 -14.45 21.16
N TYR A 166 -9.63 -15.46 20.48
CA TYR A 166 -9.46 -15.50 19.03
C TYR A 166 -10.23 -16.63 18.35
N LEU A 167 -10.83 -17.52 19.14
CA LEU A 167 -11.67 -18.60 18.64
C LEU A 167 -13.12 -18.12 18.52
N PRO A 168 -13.85 -18.61 17.49
CA PRO A 168 -15.27 -18.34 17.38
C PRO A 168 -16.05 -18.83 18.60
N ASN A 169 -17.15 -18.15 18.94
CA ASN A 169 -18.15 -18.60 19.91
C ASN A 169 -18.98 -19.79 19.35
N GLU A 170 -19.99 -20.22 20.08
CA GLU A 170 -20.87 -21.32 19.68
C GLU A 170 -21.67 -21.04 18.40
N GLU A 171 -21.92 -19.75 18.11
CA GLU A 171 -22.55 -19.27 16.87
C GLU A 171 -21.58 -19.13 15.70
N GLY A 172 -20.29 -19.40 15.89
CA GLY A 172 -19.25 -19.26 14.87
C GLY A 172 -18.71 -17.84 14.69
N GLU A 173 -18.99 -16.93 15.62
CA GLU A 173 -18.61 -15.51 15.54
C GLU A 173 -17.40 -15.19 16.43
N ILE A 174 -16.51 -14.31 15.95
CA ILE A 174 -15.44 -13.70 16.73
C ILE A 174 -15.93 -12.33 17.22
N THR A 175 -16.32 -12.25 18.50
CA THR A 175 -17.00 -11.07 19.05
C THR A 175 -16.09 -9.85 19.26
N ASN A 176 -14.78 -10.05 19.42
CA ASN A 176 -13.81 -8.98 19.75
C ASN A 176 -14.24 -8.11 20.95
N SER A 177 -14.85 -8.74 21.96
CA SER A 177 -15.43 -8.10 23.15
C SER A 177 -14.58 -8.23 24.41
N ASP A 178 -13.41 -8.86 24.32
CA ASP A 178 -12.42 -8.97 25.40
C ASP A 178 -11.46 -7.76 25.37
N TYR A 179 -11.37 -7.04 26.48
CA TYR A 179 -10.54 -5.85 26.64
C TYR A 179 -9.46 -6.09 27.69
N PHE A 180 -8.21 -5.74 27.37
CA PHE A 180 -7.09 -5.83 28.32
C PHE A 180 -6.95 -4.56 29.16
N GLY A 181 -7.61 -3.47 28.78
CA GLY A 181 -7.67 -2.25 29.55
C GLY A 181 -6.44 -1.34 29.42
N GLY A 182 -5.65 -1.51 28.36
CA GLY A 182 -4.68 -0.50 27.97
C GLY A 182 -5.38 0.82 27.62
N ASP A 183 -4.70 1.95 27.85
CA ASP A 183 -5.31 3.27 27.76
C ASP A 183 -4.33 4.37 27.31
N LEU A 184 -4.86 5.58 27.04
CA LEU A 184 -4.08 6.74 26.61
C LEU A 184 -3.06 7.17 27.67
N ALA A 185 -3.45 7.16 28.95
CA ALA A 185 -2.53 7.46 30.06
C ALA A 185 -1.37 6.45 30.13
N GLY A 186 -1.63 5.15 29.84
CA GLY A 186 -0.59 4.13 29.73
C GLY A 186 0.36 4.38 28.53
N ILE A 187 -0.18 4.86 27.40
CA ILE A 187 0.66 5.27 26.28
C ILE A 187 1.57 6.44 26.71
N THR A 188 1.00 7.44 27.38
CA THR A 188 1.74 8.61 27.89
C THR A 188 2.87 8.18 28.85
N GLN A 189 2.62 7.23 29.75
CA GLN A 189 3.66 6.65 30.63
C GLN A 189 4.80 5.99 29.84
N LYS A 190 4.54 5.47 28.64
CA LYS A 190 5.52 4.80 27.78
C LYS A 190 6.20 5.72 26.75
N LEU A 191 5.89 7.02 26.69
CA LEU A 191 6.54 7.96 25.78
C LEU A 191 8.06 8.00 25.94
N PRO A 192 8.66 8.01 27.16
CA PRO A 192 10.12 7.96 27.29
C PRO A 192 10.74 6.69 26.68
N TYR A 193 10.08 5.54 26.83
CA TYR A 193 10.51 4.31 26.19
C TYR A 193 10.45 4.41 24.68
N LEU A 194 9.35 4.88 24.11
CA LEU A 194 9.19 5.07 22.66
C LEU A 194 10.22 6.06 22.11
N GLN A 195 10.49 7.15 22.85
CA GLN A 195 11.54 8.10 22.49
C GLN A 195 12.94 7.45 22.49
N SER A 196 13.24 6.57 23.45
CA SER A 196 14.53 5.84 23.48
C SER A 196 14.73 4.91 22.31
N LEU A 197 13.65 4.45 21.66
CA LEU A 197 13.66 3.68 20.41
C LEU A 197 13.85 4.54 19.16
N GLY A 198 13.84 5.88 19.29
CA GLY A 198 13.90 6.81 18.17
C GLY A 198 12.55 7.01 17.45
N VAL A 199 11.44 6.67 18.10
CA VAL A 199 10.10 6.90 17.54
C VAL A 199 9.83 8.39 17.43
N THR A 200 9.40 8.83 16.27
CA THR A 200 9.10 10.25 15.96
C THR A 200 7.63 10.50 15.68
N CYS A 201 6.88 9.44 15.39
CA CYS A 201 5.45 9.53 15.10
C CYS A 201 4.72 8.31 15.64
N LEU A 202 3.57 8.51 16.29
CA LEU A 202 2.68 7.45 16.74
C LEU A 202 1.51 7.32 15.77
N TYR A 203 1.22 6.09 15.35
CA TYR A 203 -0.01 5.73 14.68
C TYR A 203 -0.86 4.92 15.68
N LEU A 204 -1.93 5.54 16.19
CA LEU A 204 -2.85 4.84 17.07
C LEU A 204 -3.91 4.10 16.26
N ASN A 205 -4.16 2.82 16.54
CA ASN A 205 -5.40 2.19 16.12
C ASN A 205 -6.57 3.02 16.67
N PRO A 206 -7.79 2.92 16.08
CA PRO A 206 -8.89 3.81 16.44
C PRO A 206 -9.10 3.94 17.94
N ILE A 207 -9.26 5.18 18.40
CA ILE A 207 -9.43 5.53 19.84
C ILE A 207 -10.85 5.99 20.18
N PHE A 208 -11.69 6.13 19.16
CA PHE A 208 -13.04 6.64 19.31
C PHE A 208 -14.03 5.57 19.80
N GLU A 209 -15.18 6.02 20.32
CA GLU A 209 -16.25 5.14 20.83
C GLU A 209 -16.64 4.09 19.78
N ALA A 210 -16.57 2.83 20.17
CA ALA A 210 -16.88 1.68 19.33
C ALA A 210 -17.29 0.48 20.18
N HIS A 211 -17.88 -0.53 19.54
CA HIS A 211 -18.33 -1.75 20.22
C HIS A 211 -17.22 -2.78 20.39
N SER A 212 -16.30 -2.88 19.42
CA SER A 212 -15.22 -3.88 19.43
C SER A 212 -13.93 -3.37 20.10
N ASN A 213 -13.10 -4.28 20.57
CA ASN A 213 -11.80 -3.95 21.17
C ASN A 213 -10.83 -3.26 20.22
N HIS A 214 -10.92 -3.53 18.92
CA HIS A 214 -10.10 -2.90 17.88
C HIS A 214 -10.62 -1.53 17.41
N ARG A 215 -11.87 -1.19 17.68
CA ARG A 215 -12.55 0.09 17.42
C ARG A 215 -12.60 0.55 15.95
N TYR A 216 -12.30 -0.32 14.99
CA TYR A 216 -12.45 0.00 13.55
C TYR A 216 -13.93 0.14 13.13
N ASN A 217 -14.87 -0.39 13.91
CA ASN A 217 -16.31 -0.18 13.77
C ASN A 217 -16.79 1.04 14.57
N THR A 218 -16.11 2.17 14.42
CA THR A 218 -16.36 3.42 15.17
C THR A 218 -17.84 3.83 15.11
N ALA A 219 -18.43 4.07 16.27
CA ALA A 219 -19.81 4.55 16.40
C ALA A 219 -19.91 6.08 16.41
N ASP A 220 -18.97 6.77 17.08
CA ASP A 220 -18.93 8.24 17.10
C ASP A 220 -17.48 8.75 17.10
N TYR A 221 -17.07 9.37 15.99
CA TYR A 221 -15.74 9.97 15.83
C TYR A 221 -15.49 11.24 16.66
N ARG A 222 -16.49 11.74 17.36
CA ARG A 222 -16.38 12.93 18.23
C ARG A 222 -16.12 12.59 19.68
N LYS A 223 -16.08 11.30 20.03
CA LYS A 223 -15.91 10.84 21.41
C LYS A 223 -14.78 9.83 21.51
N ILE A 224 -13.88 10.06 22.46
CA ILE A 224 -12.90 9.05 22.87
C ILE A 224 -13.66 7.90 23.56
N ASP A 225 -13.27 6.66 23.26
CA ASP A 225 -13.81 5.49 23.94
C ASP A 225 -13.50 5.56 25.45
N PRO A 226 -14.51 5.50 26.34
CA PRO A 226 -14.32 5.69 27.78
C PRO A 226 -13.41 4.63 28.43
N LEU A 227 -13.18 3.49 27.78
CA LEU A 227 -12.20 2.50 28.25
C LEU A 227 -10.76 2.93 27.95
N LEU A 228 -10.55 3.84 27.01
CA LEU A 228 -9.22 4.35 26.67
C LEU A 228 -8.86 5.64 27.40
N GLY A 229 -9.85 6.43 27.84
CA GLY A 229 -9.61 7.69 28.54
C GLY A 229 -10.55 8.81 28.11
N THR A 230 -10.08 10.03 28.23
CA THR A 230 -10.79 11.27 27.92
C THR A 230 -10.07 12.07 26.83
N GLU A 231 -10.68 13.18 26.37
CA GLU A 231 -10.03 14.13 25.47
C GLU A 231 -8.79 14.80 26.13
N GLU A 232 -8.81 14.95 27.48
CA GLU A 232 -7.70 15.50 28.24
C GLU A 232 -6.51 14.53 28.32
N ASP A 233 -6.76 13.23 28.25
CA ASP A 233 -5.71 12.19 28.22
C ASP A 233 -5.03 12.13 26.84
N PHE A 234 -5.72 12.56 25.78
CA PHE A 234 -5.23 12.60 24.41
C PHE A 234 -4.49 13.90 24.10
#